data_376980f44e831246f14354a12550b817
#
_entry.id   376980f44e831246f14354a12550b817
#
_cell.length_a   1.000
_cell.length_b   1.000
_cell.length_c   1.000
_cell.angle_alpha   90.00
_cell.angle_beta   90.00
_cell.angle_gamma   90.00
#
_symmetry.space_group_name_H-M   'P 1'
#
loop_
_entity.id
_entity.type
_entity.pdbx_description
1 polymer ?
#
loop_
_entity_poly.entity_id
_entity_poly.type
_entity_poly.pdbx_seq_one_letter_code
_entity_poly.pdbx_strand_id
1 'polypeptide(L)'
;MSEKELKVQEKQIVQQENEEIKPEKYFVPAVDIFETDEQVTVVAEMPGVKNTGVDVSLEDDVLTIRGIREDREVDGRLLLQEYESGSYLRRFTMAETIDRENIRASMFGGLLKVELPKAAPARPRRIEVQAG
;
A
#
# COMPACT_ATOMS: atom_id res chain seq x y z
N MET A 1 9.71 -8.10 4.34
CA MET A 1 9.47 -8.36 5.76
C MET A 1 8.01 -8.34 6.18
N SER A 2 7.12 -8.00 5.29
CA SER A 2 5.68 -7.99 5.60
C SER A 2 5.17 -9.33 6.12
N GLU A 3 5.65 -10.45 5.61
CA GLU A 3 5.26 -11.78 6.09
C GLU A 3 5.59 -12.01 7.56
N LYS A 4 6.76 -11.57 7.98
CA LYS A 4 7.20 -11.75 9.36
C LYS A 4 6.36 -10.91 10.32
N GLU A 5 6.00 -9.70 9.92
CA GLU A 5 5.14 -8.84 10.71
C GLU A 5 3.71 -9.35 10.77
N LEU A 6 3.20 -9.85 9.65
CA LEU A 6 1.88 -10.45 9.62
C LEU A 6 1.80 -11.68 10.52
N LYS A 7 2.84 -12.52 10.54
CA LYS A 7 2.90 -13.66 11.45
C LYS A 7 2.94 -13.25 12.91
N VAL A 8 3.64 -12.18 13.23
CA VAL A 8 3.69 -11.65 14.59
C VAL A 8 2.31 -11.14 15.00
N GLN A 9 1.62 -10.43 14.13
CA GLN A 9 0.27 -9.96 14.38
C GLN A 9 -0.71 -11.11 14.57
N GLU A 10 -0.62 -12.14 13.76
CA GLU A 10 -1.45 -13.33 13.90
C GLU A 10 -1.23 -14.02 15.26
N LYS A 11 0.02 -14.15 15.67
CA LYS A 11 0.35 -14.70 16.98
C LYS A 11 -0.21 -13.87 18.11
N GLN A 12 -0.15 -12.56 18.02
CA GLN A 12 -0.72 -11.68 19.02
C GLN A 12 -2.23 -11.83 19.13
N ILE A 13 -2.90 -11.96 18.00
CA ILE A 13 -4.33 -12.16 17.95
C ILE A 13 -4.70 -13.51 18.59
N VAL A 14 -3.97 -14.56 18.26
CA VAL A 14 -4.21 -15.90 18.81
C VAL A 14 -3.94 -15.94 20.30
N GLN A 15 -3.00 -15.15 20.80
CA GLN A 15 -2.69 -15.08 22.23
C GLN A 15 -3.73 -14.32 23.06
N GLN A 16 -4.61 -13.59 22.44
CA GLN A 16 -5.76 -13.00 23.13
C GLN A 16 -6.79 -14.08 23.43
N GLU A 17 -6.51 -14.84 24.44
CA GLU A 17 -7.25 -16.03 24.80
C GLU A 17 -8.75 -15.85 24.87
N ASN A 18 -9.47 -16.86 24.39
CA ASN A 18 -10.92 -17.02 24.56
C ASN A 18 -11.79 -15.99 23.86
N GLU A 19 -11.22 -15.16 23.03
CA GLU A 19 -11.99 -14.34 22.14
C GLU A 19 -12.07 -15.03 20.78
N GLU A 20 -13.26 -15.10 20.23
CA GLU A 20 -13.48 -15.60 18.88
C GLU A 20 -12.99 -14.57 17.87
N ILE A 21 -11.70 -14.27 17.88
CA ILE A 21 -11.10 -13.35 16.94
C ILE A 21 -10.64 -14.15 15.74
N LYS A 22 -11.24 -13.87 14.61
CA LYS A 22 -10.73 -14.39 13.34
C LYS A 22 -9.45 -13.68 12.99
N PRO A 23 -8.39 -14.40 12.59
CA PRO A 23 -7.18 -13.75 12.12
C PRO A 23 -7.52 -12.81 10.95
N GLU A 24 -6.97 -11.62 11.00
CA GLU A 24 -7.14 -10.67 9.92
C GLU A 24 -6.40 -11.18 8.69
N LYS A 25 -7.10 -11.26 7.57
CA LYS A 25 -6.52 -11.70 6.31
C LYS A 25 -6.03 -10.50 5.52
N TYR A 26 -4.83 -10.62 4.98
CA TYR A 26 -4.24 -9.62 4.12
C TYR A 26 -4.00 -10.18 2.74
N PHE A 27 -4.39 -9.44 1.74
CA PHE A 27 -4.09 -9.74 0.36
C PHE A 27 -2.99 -8.81 -0.12
N VAL A 28 -2.15 -9.30 -1.01
CA VAL A 28 -1.14 -8.48 -1.66
C VAL A 28 -1.78 -7.89 -2.91
N PRO A 29 -1.97 -6.57 -2.98
CA PRO A 29 -2.56 -5.96 -4.16
C PRO A 29 -1.61 -6.05 -5.35
N ALA A 30 -2.17 -6.13 -6.56
CA ALA A 30 -1.39 -5.97 -7.77
C ALA A 30 -0.91 -4.52 -7.86
N VAL A 31 0.36 -4.32 -8.15
CA VAL A 31 0.97 -2.99 -8.15
C VAL A 31 1.83 -2.81 -9.40
N ASP A 32 1.68 -1.66 -10.05
CA ASP A 32 2.59 -1.18 -11.09
C ASP A 32 3.36 0.02 -10.56
N ILE A 33 4.65 0.08 -10.86
CA ILE A 33 5.50 1.19 -10.46
C ILE A 33 6.12 1.80 -11.71
N PHE A 34 5.94 3.10 -11.86
CA PHE A 34 6.50 3.88 -12.95
C PHE A 34 7.50 4.88 -12.41
N GLU A 35 8.60 5.05 -13.10
CA GLU A 35 9.62 6.01 -12.69
C GLU A 35 9.95 6.95 -13.85
N THR A 36 10.00 8.23 -13.54
CA THR A 36 10.55 9.25 -14.41
C THR A 36 11.74 9.90 -13.72
N ASP A 37 12.40 10.84 -14.38
CA ASP A 37 13.49 11.59 -13.76
C ASP A 37 13.02 12.41 -12.55
N GLU A 38 11.74 12.71 -12.46
CA GLU A 38 11.20 13.62 -11.47
C GLU A 38 10.37 12.95 -10.39
N GLN A 39 9.78 11.81 -10.68
CA GLN A 39 8.91 11.16 -9.69
C GLN A 39 8.81 9.66 -9.88
N VAL A 40 8.40 9.01 -8.80
CA VAL A 40 7.96 7.62 -8.81
C VAL A 40 6.44 7.60 -8.65
N THR A 41 5.76 6.83 -9.47
CA THR A 41 4.32 6.66 -9.38
C THR A 41 4.01 5.20 -9.10
N VAL A 42 3.24 4.97 -8.04
CA VAL A 42 2.81 3.63 -7.64
C VAL A 42 1.31 3.54 -7.88
N VAL A 43 0.88 2.53 -8.61
CA VAL A 43 -0.54 2.27 -8.85
C VAL A 43 -0.88 0.91 -8.28
N ALA A 44 -1.81 0.86 -7.34
CA ALA A 44 -2.22 -0.36 -6.66
C ALA A 44 -3.70 -0.63 -6.89
N GLU A 45 -4.02 -1.86 -7.24
CA GLU A 45 -5.41 -2.30 -7.41
C GLU A 45 -5.92 -2.88 -6.09
N MET A 46 -6.90 -2.22 -5.51
CA MET A 46 -7.51 -2.66 -4.26
C MET A 46 -9.04 -2.62 -4.38
N PRO A 47 -9.61 -3.55 -5.15
CA PRO A 47 -11.07 -3.57 -5.34
C PRO A 47 -11.81 -3.71 -4.01
N GLY A 48 -12.90 -2.97 -3.87
CA GLY A 48 -13.72 -2.99 -2.67
C GLY A 48 -13.25 -2.04 -1.58
N VAL A 49 -12.16 -1.33 -1.79
CA VAL A 49 -11.64 -0.34 -0.83
C VAL A 49 -12.12 1.05 -1.24
N LYS A 50 -12.65 1.79 -0.27
CA LYS A 50 -13.03 3.19 -0.47
C LYS A 50 -11.84 4.10 -0.15
N ASN A 51 -11.91 5.35 -0.62
CA ASN A 51 -10.86 6.33 -0.33
C ASN A 51 -10.65 6.56 1.18
N THR A 52 -11.68 6.37 1.98
CA THR A 52 -11.59 6.46 3.45
C THR A 52 -10.95 5.24 4.10
N GLY A 53 -10.83 4.14 3.36
CA GLY A 53 -10.21 2.91 3.86
C GLY A 53 -8.75 2.74 3.47
N VAL A 54 -8.13 3.74 2.86
CA VAL A 54 -6.75 3.67 2.42
C VAL A 54 -5.84 4.45 3.33
N ASP A 55 -4.74 3.83 3.71
CA ASP A 55 -3.67 4.49 4.45
C ASP A 55 -2.35 4.29 3.71
N VAL A 56 -1.64 5.38 3.49
CA VAL A 56 -0.34 5.40 2.82
C VAL A 56 0.64 6.11 3.72
N SER A 57 1.76 5.48 4.01
CA SER A 57 2.79 6.08 4.85
C SER A 57 4.17 5.83 4.25
N LEU A 58 5.09 6.73 4.54
CA LEU A 58 6.49 6.60 4.18
C LEU A 58 7.33 6.85 5.43
N GLU A 59 7.95 5.79 5.94
CA GLU A 59 8.84 5.85 7.10
C GLU A 59 10.15 5.13 6.77
N ASP A 60 11.27 5.75 7.08
CA ASP A 60 12.59 5.16 6.86
C ASP A 60 12.74 4.55 5.45
N ASP A 61 12.31 5.29 4.45
CA ASP A 61 12.32 4.87 3.04
C ASP A 61 11.42 3.67 2.71
N VAL A 62 10.58 3.25 3.63
CA VAL A 62 9.59 2.20 3.38
C VAL A 62 8.23 2.82 3.13
N LEU A 63 7.72 2.61 1.93
CA LEU A 63 6.35 2.98 1.57
C LEU A 63 5.42 1.84 1.94
N THR A 64 4.46 2.14 2.80
CA THR A 64 3.43 1.17 3.21
C THR A 64 2.08 1.61 2.66
N ILE A 65 1.44 0.70 1.96
CA ILE A 65 0.09 0.89 1.43
C ILE A 65 -0.83 -0.12 2.11
N ARG A 66 -1.87 0.39 2.73
CA ARG A 66 -2.86 -0.43 3.42
C ARG A 66 -4.25 -0.04 2.93
N GLY A 67 -5.02 -1.04 2.56
CA GLY A 67 -6.41 -0.84 2.16
C GLY A 67 -7.32 -1.72 2.98
N ILE A 68 -8.31 -1.12 3.62
CA ILE A 68 -9.29 -1.85 4.43
C ILE A 68 -10.59 -1.90 3.66
N ARG A 69 -11.05 -3.12 3.38
CA ARG A 69 -12.34 -3.34 2.77
C ARG A 69 -13.43 -3.21 3.81
N GLU A 70 -14.47 -2.48 3.47
CA GLU A 70 -15.66 -2.48 4.30
C GLU A 70 -16.49 -3.72 4.02
N ASP A 71 -16.86 -4.41 5.08
CA ASP A 71 -17.80 -5.50 4.95
C ASP A 71 -19.18 -4.92 4.59
N ARG A 72 -19.77 -5.51 3.59
CA ARG A 72 -21.09 -5.13 3.17
C ARG A 72 -22.11 -5.66 4.20
N GLU A 73 -22.81 -4.75 4.85
CA GLU A 73 -23.95 -5.16 5.65
C GLU A 73 -25.06 -5.63 4.72
N VAL A 74 -25.39 -6.89 4.82
CA VAL A 74 -26.47 -7.48 4.05
C VAL A 74 -27.53 -7.93 5.03
N ASP A 75 -28.77 -7.43 4.82
CA ASP A 75 -29.91 -7.96 5.54
C ASP A 75 -30.14 -9.41 5.09
N GLY A 76 -30.06 -10.30 6.02
CA GLY A 76 -30.30 -11.69 5.72
C GLY A 76 -29.19 -12.62 6.17
N ARG A 77 -29.42 -13.89 5.90
CA ARG A 77 -28.51 -14.95 6.30
C ARG A 77 -27.58 -15.29 5.16
N LEU A 78 -26.29 -15.30 5.43
CA LEU A 78 -25.30 -15.72 4.45
C LEU A 78 -25.41 -17.23 4.23
N LEU A 79 -25.73 -17.64 3.00
CA LEU A 79 -25.83 -19.04 2.63
C LEU A 79 -24.57 -19.56 1.94
N LEU A 80 -23.91 -18.68 1.16
CA LEU A 80 -22.73 -19.07 0.39
C LEU A 80 -21.85 -17.85 0.18
N GLN A 81 -20.56 -18.02 0.42
CA GLN A 81 -19.57 -17.00 0.12
C GLN A 81 -18.40 -17.65 -0.63
N GLU A 82 -18.27 -17.32 -1.89
CA GLU A 82 -17.25 -17.91 -2.77
C GLU A 82 -15.92 -17.16 -2.77
N TYR A 83 -15.90 -15.95 -2.21
CA TYR A 83 -14.68 -15.16 -2.12
C TYR A 83 -14.39 -14.79 -0.68
N GLU A 84 -13.11 -14.64 -0.39
CA GLU A 84 -12.68 -14.22 0.93
C GLU A 84 -12.65 -12.69 1.00
N SER A 85 -13.13 -12.14 2.12
CA SER A 85 -12.96 -10.73 2.42
C SER A 85 -11.68 -10.53 3.24
N GLY A 86 -11.06 -9.40 3.07
CA GLY A 86 -9.83 -9.08 3.80
C GLY A 86 -9.31 -7.71 3.41
N SER A 87 -8.20 -7.36 4.03
CA SER A 87 -7.53 -6.10 3.77
C SER A 87 -6.34 -6.31 2.84
N TYR A 88 -5.87 -5.23 2.23
CA TYR A 88 -4.69 -5.24 1.39
C TYR A 88 -3.52 -4.61 2.12
N LEU A 89 -2.34 -5.16 1.93
CA LEU A 89 -1.11 -4.62 2.50
C LEU A 89 0.05 -4.83 1.54
N ARG A 90 0.78 -3.77 1.28
CA ARG A 90 2.01 -3.85 0.51
C ARG A 90 3.04 -2.86 1.03
N ARG A 91 4.30 -3.29 1.05
CA ARG A 91 5.42 -2.47 1.47
C ARG A 91 6.53 -2.51 0.44
N PHE A 92 7.13 -1.36 0.21
CA PHE A 92 8.26 -1.20 -0.71
C PHE A 92 9.36 -0.39 -0.04
N THR A 93 10.59 -0.80 -0.26
CA THR A 93 11.72 0.07 0.06
C THR A 93 11.98 0.96 -1.14
N MET A 94 11.97 2.27 -0.90
CA MET A 94 12.22 3.25 -1.94
C MET A 94 13.73 3.50 -2.05
N ALA A 95 14.26 3.27 -3.27
CA ALA A 95 15.68 3.50 -3.52
C ALA A 95 16.02 4.98 -3.74
N GLU A 96 15.01 5.78 -4.04
CA GLU A 96 15.17 7.19 -4.35
C GLU A 96 14.84 8.06 -3.14
N THR A 97 15.55 9.17 -3.01
CA THR A 97 15.20 10.17 -2.02
C THR A 97 13.92 10.88 -2.44
N ILE A 98 12.93 10.80 -1.60
CA ILE A 98 11.60 11.31 -1.90
C ILE A 98 11.38 12.65 -1.19
N ASP A 99 10.76 13.59 -1.89
CA ASP A 99 10.27 14.83 -1.31
C ASP A 99 8.98 14.54 -0.57
N ARG A 100 9.11 14.30 0.73
CA ARG A 100 8.01 13.79 1.58
C ARG A 100 6.86 14.76 1.72
N GLU A 101 7.11 16.05 1.58
CA GLU A 101 6.09 17.07 1.76
C GLU A 101 5.15 17.17 0.55
N ASN A 102 5.58 16.65 -0.59
CA ASN A 102 4.83 16.77 -1.84
C ASN A 102 4.29 15.44 -2.37
N ILE A 103 4.24 14.43 -1.53
CA ILE A 103 3.61 13.16 -1.89
C ILE A 103 2.11 13.37 -2.03
N ARG A 104 1.53 12.83 -3.11
CA ARG A 104 0.11 12.88 -3.38
C ARG A 104 -0.44 11.49 -3.58
N ALA A 105 -1.62 11.26 -3.06
CA ALA A 105 -2.31 9.99 -3.25
C ALA A 105 -3.76 10.25 -3.63
N SER A 106 -4.26 9.48 -4.57
CA SER A 106 -5.65 9.55 -4.99
C SER A 106 -6.21 8.15 -5.16
N MET A 107 -7.49 8.00 -4.91
CA MET A 107 -8.19 6.73 -5.00
C MET A 107 -9.45 6.88 -5.84
N PHE A 108 -9.60 6.05 -6.85
CA PHE A 108 -10.79 6.06 -7.69
C PHE A 108 -11.10 4.64 -8.17
N GLY A 109 -12.32 4.19 -7.90
CA GLY A 109 -12.77 2.90 -8.38
C GLY A 109 -11.92 1.72 -7.95
N GLY A 110 -11.40 1.74 -6.72
CA GLY A 110 -10.52 0.69 -6.22
C GLY A 110 -9.08 0.79 -6.71
N LEU A 111 -8.74 1.83 -7.45
CA LEU A 111 -7.40 2.06 -7.94
C LEU A 111 -6.74 3.19 -7.17
N LEU A 112 -5.68 2.86 -6.45
CA LEU A 112 -4.87 3.83 -5.73
C LEU A 112 -3.70 4.28 -6.59
N LYS A 113 -3.50 5.59 -6.67
CA LYS A 113 -2.35 6.18 -7.34
C LYS A 113 -1.58 7.01 -6.32
N VAL A 114 -0.31 6.70 -6.12
CA VAL A 114 0.58 7.45 -5.24
C VAL A 114 1.67 8.07 -6.08
N GLU A 115 1.81 9.38 -6.01
CA GLU A 115 2.84 10.14 -6.70
C GLU A 115 3.88 10.59 -5.68
N LEU A 116 5.12 10.15 -5.86
CA LEU A 116 6.23 10.43 -4.97
C LEU A 116 7.28 11.22 -5.72
N PRO A 117 7.28 12.56 -5.58
CA PRO A 117 8.31 13.37 -6.24
C PRO A 117 9.69 13.07 -5.69
N LYS A 118 10.69 13.04 -6.56
CA LYS A 118 12.08 12.89 -6.14
C LYS A 118 12.59 14.20 -5.61
N ALA A 119 13.35 14.17 -4.52
CA ALA A 119 14.05 15.34 -4.03
C ALA A 119 15.10 15.79 -5.06
N ALA A 120 15.36 17.08 -5.11
CA ALA A 120 16.28 17.64 -6.12
C ALA A 120 17.66 16.95 -6.15
N PRO A 121 18.28 16.57 -5.03
CA PRO A 121 19.57 15.88 -5.08
C PRO A 121 19.51 14.48 -5.71
N ALA A 122 18.33 13.85 -5.75
CA ALA A 122 18.15 12.51 -6.31
C ALA A 122 17.84 12.52 -7.79
N ARG A 123 17.61 13.70 -8.38
CA ARG A 123 17.31 13.83 -9.80
C ARG A 123 18.58 13.69 -10.64
N PRO A 124 18.52 12.99 -11.77
CA PRO A 124 19.65 12.89 -12.65
C PRO A 124 20.15 14.27 -13.10
N ARG A 125 21.44 14.42 -13.11
CA ARG A 125 22.06 15.65 -13.63
C ARG A 125 22.55 15.39 -15.05
N ARG A 126 22.23 16.30 -15.94
CA ARG A 126 22.78 16.28 -17.26
C ARG A 126 24.18 16.89 -17.21
N ILE A 127 25.16 16.16 -17.68
CA ILE A 127 26.54 16.61 -17.71
C ILE A 127 26.84 17.02 -19.15
N GLU A 128 27.27 18.27 -19.32
CA GLU A 128 27.64 18.78 -20.62
C GLU A 128 29.06 18.36 -20.93
N VAL A 129 29.24 17.71 -22.07
CA VAL A 129 30.56 17.25 -22.50
C VAL A 129 31.18 18.33 -23.39
N GLN A 130 32.36 18.79 -22.98
CA GLN A 130 33.10 19.76 -23.76
C GLN A 130 34.14 19.06 -24.64
N ALA A 131 34.38 19.60 -25.81
CA ALA A 131 35.44 19.13 -26.69
C ALA A 131 36.80 19.45 -26.06
N GLY A 132 37.60 18.44 -25.92
CA GLY A 132 38.93 18.56 -25.27
C GLY A 132 39.99 19.19 -26.16
#